data_dda59b1f6d5f26b51c0bea5f211bf1a4
#
_entry.id   dda59b1f6d5f26b51c0bea5f211bf1a4
#
_cell.length_a   1.000
_cell.length_b   1.000
_cell.length_c   1.000
_cell.angle_alpha   90.00
_cell.angle_beta   90.00
_cell.angle_gamma   90.00
#
_symmetry.space_group_name_H-M   'P 1'
#
loop_
_entity.id
_entity.type
_entity.pdbx_description
1 polymer ?
#
loop_
_entity_poly.entity_id
_entity_poly.type
_entity_poly.pdbx_seq_one_letter_code
_entity_poly.pdbx_strand_id
1 'polypeptide(L)'
;MTAAYKTQTQQVSAQFINSNFVRKVTDGRTKEAEAEGTAFIRQKLRQESFAREIIEPVMLADDEIDRDENTDQPKKIVEKEPNSVATFVPFNGSAQRTWFRGMRFAVYFGKTESQRFTKNKFELMTYQNDIRKILSDNSVKDMADQEDTKFTSTINAIVALALSTQRTQAASFNSSAFKIGFQALVNRKQPIGKILMTKSLYYEALDLPATSVGNDVASRHYDLGIEAEEKLWGIPVVSTIKRSIVDDTVGETRRSAYIFSPQNYLGVFFLLQDATLYIEQRADILTFWSYAAPGIGIGNTLSTQRVDFPWA
;
A
#
# COMPACT_ATOMS: atom_id res chain seq x y z
N MET A 1 -4.13 -45.65 30.12
CA MET A 1 -3.61 -44.38 30.67
C MET A 1 -2.79 -43.71 29.57
N THR A 2 -3.37 -42.80 28.83
CA THR A 2 -2.73 -42.10 27.74
C THR A 2 -2.29 -40.74 28.25
N ALA A 3 -0.97 -40.58 28.43
CA ALA A 3 -0.38 -39.30 28.85
C ALA A 3 -0.57 -38.26 27.74
N ALA A 4 -1.41 -37.25 28.00
CA ALA A 4 -1.55 -36.11 27.14
C ALA A 4 -0.26 -35.27 27.22
N TYR A 5 0.55 -35.32 26.16
CA TYR A 5 1.64 -34.36 25.93
C TYR A 5 1.02 -32.99 25.72
N LYS A 6 0.96 -32.18 26.76
CA LYS A 6 0.77 -30.74 26.63
C LYS A 6 2.05 -30.16 26.04
N THR A 7 2.05 -29.85 24.75
CA THR A 7 3.06 -28.98 24.13
C THR A 7 2.90 -27.61 24.77
N GLN A 8 3.63 -27.33 25.84
CA GLN A 8 3.82 -25.97 26.31
C GLN A 8 4.64 -25.24 25.24
N THR A 9 3.98 -24.49 24.39
CA THR A 9 4.62 -23.43 23.62
C THR A 9 5.17 -22.46 24.67
N GLN A 10 6.47 -22.51 24.96
CA GLN A 10 7.12 -21.55 25.84
C GLN A 10 6.93 -20.19 25.17
N GLN A 11 6.04 -19.37 25.73
CA GLN A 11 5.99 -17.96 25.38
C GLN A 11 7.33 -17.37 25.83
N VAL A 12 8.21 -17.12 24.86
CA VAL A 12 9.50 -16.48 25.10
C VAL A 12 9.21 -15.11 25.69
N SER A 13 9.68 -14.84 26.91
CA SER A 13 9.39 -13.57 27.59
C SER A 13 10.01 -12.41 26.81
N ALA A 14 9.33 -11.25 26.80
CA ALA A 14 9.84 -10.03 26.17
C ALA A 14 11.25 -9.66 26.68
N GLN A 15 11.49 -9.85 27.97
CA GLN A 15 12.79 -9.63 28.62
C GLN A 15 13.89 -10.53 28.05
N PHE A 16 13.59 -11.78 27.73
CA PHE A 16 14.56 -12.69 27.11
C PHE A 16 14.91 -12.22 25.68
N ILE A 17 13.91 -11.81 24.90
CA ILE A 17 14.12 -11.28 23.55
C ILE A 17 14.96 -10.00 23.60
N ASN A 18 14.59 -9.06 24.48
CA ASN A 18 15.31 -7.80 24.65
C ASN A 18 16.73 -8.00 25.14
N SER A 19 16.94 -8.90 26.11
CA SER A 19 18.29 -9.23 26.62
C SER A 19 19.17 -9.82 25.53
N ASN A 20 18.65 -10.75 24.72
CA ASN A 20 19.40 -11.31 23.61
C ASN A 20 19.72 -10.27 22.54
N PHE A 21 18.78 -9.37 22.25
CA PHE A 21 18.99 -8.27 21.30
C PHE A 21 20.09 -7.32 21.80
N VAL A 22 19.99 -6.83 23.04
CA VAL A 22 20.99 -5.95 23.65
C VAL A 22 22.35 -6.62 23.70
N ARG A 23 22.42 -7.92 24.04
CA ARG A 23 23.66 -8.68 24.03
C ARG A 23 24.29 -8.75 22.67
N LYS A 24 23.54 -9.03 21.60
CA LYS A 24 24.06 -9.01 20.21
C LYS A 24 24.69 -7.68 19.87
N VAL A 25 24.01 -6.56 20.19
CA VAL A 25 24.54 -5.22 19.92
C VAL A 25 25.81 -4.95 20.74
N THR A 26 25.81 -5.30 22.03
CA THR A 26 26.95 -5.07 22.95
C THR A 26 28.17 -5.91 22.57
N ASP A 27 27.96 -7.15 22.08
CA ASP A 27 29.02 -8.07 21.64
C ASP A 27 29.60 -7.71 20.24
N GLY A 28 29.23 -6.56 19.68
CA GLY A 28 29.72 -6.09 18.39
C GLY A 28 29.01 -6.73 17.17
N ARG A 29 27.94 -7.51 17.39
CA ARG A 29 27.12 -8.13 16.33
C ARG A 29 25.93 -7.25 15.93
N THR A 30 26.13 -5.94 15.88
CA THR A 30 25.09 -4.96 15.55
C THR A 30 24.47 -5.23 14.19
N LYS A 31 25.26 -5.62 13.18
CA LYS A 31 24.75 -5.94 11.85
C LYS A 31 23.77 -7.13 11.82
N GLU A 32 23.95 -8.11 12.69
CA GLU A 32 23.01 -9.24 12.82
C GLU A 32 21.69 -8.77 13.42
N ALA A 33 21.74 -7.92 14.46
CA ALA A 33 20.55 -7.34 15.06
C ALA A 33 19.80 -6.42 14.09
N GLU A 34 20.52 -5.62 13.29
CA GLU A 34 19.96 -4.81 12.21
C GLU A 34 19.28 -5.66 11.14
N ALA A 35 19.90 -6.76 10.71
CA ALA A 35 19.32 -7.65 9.70
C ALA A 35 18.03 -8.32 10.19
N GLU A 36 18.01 -8.81 11.44
CA GLU A 36 16.81 -9.40 12.04
C GLU A 36 15.67 -8.37 12.18
N GLY A 37 15.99 -7.18 12.66
CA GLY A 37 15.03 -6.08 12.76
C GLY A 37 14.53 -5.61 11.40
N THR A 38 15.40 -5.53 10.41
CA THR A 38 15.06 -5.20 9.02
C THR A 38 14.07 -6.21 8.43
N ALA A 39 14.34 -7.51 8.59
CA ALA A 39 13.45 -8.56 8.10
C ALA A 39 12.05 -8.44 8.72
N PHE A 40 11.99 -8.18 10.04
CA PHE A 40 10.74 -7.95 10.75
C PHE A 40 9.99 -6.71 10.22
N ILE A 41 10.69 -5.58 10.07
CA ILE A 41 10.10 -4.33 9.58
C ILE A 41 9.53 -4.52 8.17
N ARG A 42 10.27 -5.13 7.27
CA ARG A 42 9.83 -5.39 5.88
C ARG A 42 8.59 -6.27 5.83
N GLN A 43 8.55 -7.32 6.66
CA GLN A 43 7.38 -8.20 6.74
C GLN A 43 6.15 -7.44 7.24
N LYS A 44 6.29 -6.65 8.30
CA LYS A 44 5.21 -5.87 8.87
C LYS A 44 4.73 -4.75 7.94
N LEU A 45 5.65 -4.05 7.29
CA LEU A 45 5.32 -2.97 6.37
C LEU A 45 4.47 -3.47 5.18
N ARG A 46 4.72 -4.70 4.69
CA ARG A 46 3.87 -5.35 3.68
C ARG A 46 2.45 -5.63 4.17
N GLN A 47 2.27 -5.83 5.48
CA GLN A 47 0.96 -6.11 6.07
C GLN A 47 0.18 -4.84 6.43
N GLU A 48 0.87 -3.74 6.73
CA GLU A 48 0.26 -2.50 7.26
C GLU A 48 0.08 -1.40 6.21
N SER A 49 0.90 -1.40 5.12
CA SER A 49 0.78 -0.42 4.04
C SER A 49 -0.20 -0.92 2.98
N PHE A 50 -1.34 -0.24 2.82
CA PHE A 50 -2.28 -0.54 1.75
C PHE A 50 -1.73 -0.17 0.36
N ALA A 51 -0.80 0.77 0.26
CA ALA A 51 -0.14 1.09 -1.00
C ALA A 51 0.62 -0.11 -1.55
N ARG A 52 1.32 -0.86 -0.68
CA ARG A 52 2.03 -2.10 -1.03
C ARG A 52 1.10 -3.26 -1.36
N GLU A 53 -0.10 -3.24 -0.82
CA GLU A 53 -1.11 -4.23 -1.16
C GLU A 53 -1.76 -3.96 -2.52
N ILE A 54 -1.97 -2.69 -2.88
CA ILE A 54 -2.57 -2.30 -4.16
C ILE A 54 -1.58 -2.47 -5.31
N ILE A 55 -0.34 -1.99 -5.14
CA ILE A 55 0.75 -2.14 -6.11
C ILE A 55 1.92 -2.82 -5.40
N GLU A 56 2.24 -4.04 -5.81
CA GLU A 56 3.38 -4.76 -5.24
C GLU A 56 4.69 -4.02 -5.56
N PRO A 57 5.52 -3.72 -4.55
CA PRO A 57 6.77 -3.02 -4.76
C PRO A 57 7.82 -3.90 -5.43
N VAL A 58 8.55 -3.32 -6.37
CA VAL A 58 9.64 -3.96 -7.11
C VAL A 58 10.96 -3.26 -6.77
N MET A 59 11.97 -4.03 -6.36
CA MET A 59 13.32 -3.51 -6.17
C MET A 59 13.96 -3.22 -7.51
N LEU A 60 14.57 -2.04 -7.66
CA LEU A 60 15.36 -1.70 -8.84
C LEU A 60 16.80 -2.15 -8.66
N ALA A 61 17.41 -2.58 -9.77
CA ALA A 61 18.83 -2.79 -9.84
C ALA A 61 19.57 -1.45 -10.04
N ASP A 62 20.82 -1.36 -9.61
CA ASP A 62 21.60 -0.12 -9.65
C ASP A 62 21.80 0.42 -11.08
N ASP A 63 21.84 -0.47 -12.08
CA ASP A 63 21.99 -0.13 -13.50
C ASP A 63 20.68 0.38 -14.15
N GLU A 64 19.57 0.28 -13.46
CA GLU A 64 18.26 0.75 -13.92
C GLU A 64 17.91 2.16 -13.44
N ILE A 65 18.78 2.77 -12.65
CA ILE A 65 18.54 4.09 -12.07
C ILE A 65 19.05 5.17 -13.02
N ASP A 66 18.15 6.05 -13.42
CA ASP A 66 18.45 7.22 -14.23
C ASP A 66 18.66 8.44 -13.32
N ARG A 67 19.51 9.37 -13.79
CA ARG A 67 19.69 10.69 -13.17
C ARG A 67 18.74 11.70 -13.81
N ASP A 68 18.21 12.61 -13.01
CA ASP A 68 17.48 13.74 -13.56
C ASP A 68 18.42 14.73 -14.27
N GLU A 69 17.96 15.35 -15.36
CA GLU A 69 18.78 16.26 -16.17
C GLU A 69 19.11 17.56 -15.46
N ASN A 70 18.21 18.03 -14.61
CA ASN A 70 18.31 19.32 -13.93
C ASN A 70 18.72 19.21 -12.46
N THR A 71 18.65 18.03 -11.88
CA THR A 71 18.93 17.77 -10.46
C THR A 71 19.67 16.45 -10.28
N ASP A 72 20.32 16.25 -9.14
CA ASP A 72 20.95 14.97 -8.82
C ASP A 72 19.96 13.92 -8.28
N GLN A 73 18.65 14.19 -8.39
CA GLN A 73 17.63 13.29 -7.89
C GLN A 73 17.56 12.02 -8.75
N PRO A 74 17.61 10.83 -8.12
CA PRO A 74 17.43 9.58 -8.85
C PRO A 74 15.99 9.48 -9.37
N LYS A 75 15.86 9.01 -10.60
CA LYS A 75 14.57 8.71 -11.23
C LYS A 75 14.64 7.39 -12.00
N LYS A 76 13.49 6.79 -12.27
CA LYS A 76 13.34 5.70 -13.24
C LYS A 76 12.42 6.17 -14.35
N ILE A 77 12.89 6.07 -15.59
CA ILE A 77 12.07 6.33 -16.76
C ILE A 77 11.33 5.04 -17.12
N VAL A 78 10.00 5.14 -17.19
CA VAL A 78 9.13 4.04 -17.62
C VAL A 78 8.55 4.37 -18.97
N GLU A 79 8.72 3.47 -19.93
CA GLU A 79 8.16 3.60 -21.26
C GLU A 79 6.79 2.95 -21.32
N LYS A 80 5.87 3.61 -22.02
CA LYS A 80 4.53 3.11 -22.27
C LYS A 80 4.30 3.03 -23.76
N GLU A 81 4.06 1.83 -24.26
CA GLU A 81 3.68 1.63 -25.64
C GLU A 81 2.29 2.22 -25.94
N PRO A 82 2.12 2.94 -27.02
CA PRO A 82 0.82 3.42 -27.44
C PRO A 82 -0.06 2.25 -27.94
N ASN A 83 -1.36 2.36 -27.74
CA ASN A 83 -2.31 1.38 -28.26
C ASN A 83 -2.35 1.46 -29.80
N SER A 84 -2.14 0.33 -30.45
CA SER A 84 -2.38 0.18 -31.88
C SER A 84 -3.86 -0.17 -32.14
N VAL A 85 -4.37 0.28 -33.29
CA VAL A 85 -5.73 -0.04 -33.75
C VAL A 85 -5.63 -0.93 -34.99
N ALA A 86 -6.23 -2.12 -34.92
CA ALA A 86 -6.38 -2.97 -36.08
C ALA A 86 -7.43 -2.38 -37.03
N THR A 87 -7.13 -2.30 -38.33
CA THR A 87 -8.06 -1.83 -39.32
C THR A 87 -8.40 -2.98 -40.26
N PHE A 88 -9.69 -3.16 -40.54
CA PHE A 88 -10.12 -4.13 -41.53
C PHE A 88 -9.84 -3.57 -42.91
N VAL A 89 -9.07 -4.28 -43.73
CA VAL A 89 -8.75 -3.92 -45.11
C VAL A 89 -9.15 -5.01 -46.08
N PRO A 90 -9.62 -4.68 -47.29
CA PRO A 90 -9.93 -5.68 -48.30
C PRO A 90 -8.66 -6.43 -48.73
N PHE A 91 -8.83 -7.62 -49.37
CA PHE A 91 -7.70 -8.51 -49.73
C PHE A 91 -6.62 -7.81 -50.56
N ASN A 92 -6.95 -6.81 -51.39
CA ASN A 92 -6.02 -6.08 -52.21
C ASN A 92 -5.61 -4.74 -51.59
N GLY A 93 -5.99 -4.48 -50.32
CA GLY A 93 -5.64 -3.25 -49.63
C GLY A 93 -4.50 -3.47 -48.64
N SER A 94 -3.84 -2.40 -48.24
CA SER A 94 -2.89 -2.39 -47.13
C SER A 94 -3.36 -1.40 -46.06
N ALA A 95 -3.14 -1.76 -44.77
CA ALA A 95 -3.39 -0.83 -43.69
C ALA A 95 -2.47 0.38 -43.76
N GLN A 96 -2.98 1.55 -43.38
CA GLN A 96 -2.19 2.76 -43.33
C GLN A 96 -1.05 2.63 -42.33
N ARG A 97 0.16 3.00 -42.73
CA ARG A 97 1.30 3.02 -41.80
C ARG A 97 1.15 4.18 -40.81
N THR A 98 1.21 3.87 -39.54
CA THR A 98 1.19 4.87 -38.48
C THR A 98 2.51 4.82 -37.73
N TRP A 99 3.13 5.95 -37.48
CA TRP A 99 4.32 6.05 -36.65
C TRP A 99 3.88 6.17 -35.20
N PHE A 100 4.28 5.21 -34.39
CA PHE A 100 4.04 5.23 -32.93
C PHE A 100 5.22 5.92 -32.24
N ARG A 101 4.89 6.84 -31.34
CA ARG A 101 5.84 7.41 -30.38
C ARG A 101 5.48 6.90 -29.01
N GLY A 102 6.37 6.15 -28.40
CA GLY A 102 6.23 5.72 -27.01
C GLY A 102 6.12 6.93 -26.08
N MET A 103 5.25 6.85 -25.11
CA MET A 103 5.15 7.82 -24.04
C MET A 103 6.09 7.43 -22.92
N ARG A 104 6.77 8.40 -22.29
CA ARG A 104 7.64 8.18 -21.16
C ARG A 104 7.13 8.96 -19.95
N PHE A 105 7.18 8.36 -18.79
CA PHE A 105 6.98 9.08 -17.54
C PHE A 105 8.11 8.75 -16.57
N ALA A 106 8.47 9.73 -15.75
CA ALA A 106 9.52 9.58 -14.76
C ALA A 106 8.91 9.28 -13.39
N VAL A 107 9.47 8.30 -12.69
CA VAL A 107 9.17 8.00 -11.30
C VAL A 107 10.32 8.53 -10.47
N TYR A 108 10.06 9.52 -9.63
CA TYR A 108 11.03 10.11 -8.72
C TYR A 108 11.02 9.41 -7.38
N PHE A 109 12.22 9.20 -6.84
CA PHE A 109 12.39 8.57 -5.54
C PHE A 109 12.49 9.61 -4.43
N GLY A 110 11.95 9.26 -3.28
CA GLY A 110 12.07 10.07 -2.08
C GLY A 110 12.55 9.20 -0.92
N LYS A 111 13.24 9.80 0.03
CA LYS A 111 13.61 9.11 1.28
C LYS A 111 12.46 9.22 2.26
N THR A 112 12.01 8.08 2.78
CA THR A 112 11.10 7.99 3.93
C THR A 112 11.92 7.49 5.11
N GLU A 113 11.99 8.25 6.19
CA GLU A 113 12.74 7.90 7.40
C GLU A 113 11.78 7.93 8.60
N SER A 114 11.85 6.90 9.44
CA SER A 114 11.13 6.88 10.71
C SER A 114 11.76 7.87 11.69
N GLN A 115 11.00 8.28 12.69
CA GLN A 115 11.53 9.04 13.79
C GLN A 115 12.66 8.26 14.48
N ARG A 116 13.74 8.96 14.87
CA ARG A 116 14.83 8.36 15.64
C ARG A 116 14.40 8.28 17.10
N PHE A 117 14.38 7.08 17.63
CA PHE A 117 14.07 6.88 19.05
C PHE A 117 15.24 6.23 19.78
N THR A 118 15.43 6.64 21.00
CA THR A 118 16.53 6.18 21.86
C THR A 118 16.02 5.44 23.08
N LYS A 119 16.73 4.40 23.48
CA LYS A 119 16.47 3.63 24.69
C LYS A 119 17.78 3.35 25.42
N ASN A 120 17.77 3.44 26.74
CA ASN A 120 18.88 2.94 27.54
C ASN A 120 18.88 1.41 27.51
N LYS A 121 20.06 0.79 27.35
CA LYS A 121 20.18 -0.68 27.25
C LYS A 121 19.64 -1.42 28.48
N PHE A 122 19.85 -0.86 29.67
CA PHE A 122 19.39 -1.48 30.93
C PHE A 122 17.88 -1.37 31.07
N GLU A 123 17.28 -0.22 30.66
CA GLU A 123 15.83 -0.07 30.62
C GLU A 123 15.19 -1.01 29.60
N LEU A 124 15.82 -1.18 28.42
CA LEU A 124 15.32 -2.09 27.41
C LEU A 124 15.31 -3.55 27.89
N MET A 125 16.33 -3.98 28.65
CA MET A 125 16.39 -5.33 29.19
C MET A 125 15.27 -5.63 30.21
N THR A 126 14.81 -4.63 30.94
CA THR A 126 13.75 -4.74 31.94
C THR A 126 12.37 -4.41 31.40
N TYR A 127 12.28 -3.95 30.14
CA TYR A 127 11.04 -3.48 29.54
C TYR A 127 10.07 -4.64 29.26
N GLN A 128 8.78 -4.43 29.52
CA GLN A 128 7.76 -5.45 29.33
C GLN A 128 7.38 -5.70 27.87
N ASN A 129 7.56 -4.69 27.01
CA ASN A 129 7.35 -4.85 25.57
C ASN A 129 8.65 -5.31 24.91
N ASP A 130 8.55 -6.27 23.99
CA ASP A 130 9.72 -6.70 23.22
C ASP A 130 10.13 -5.65 22.18
N ILE A 131 11.37 -5.74 21.71
CA ILE A 131 11.92 -4.82 20.72
C ILE A 131 11.10 -4.83 19.42
N ARG A 132 10.49 -5.96 19.05
CA ARG A 132 9.67 -6.08 17.85
C ARG A 132 8.43 -5.19 17.94
N LYS A 133 7.77 -5.16 19.11
CA LYS A 133 6.64 -4.27 19.33
C LYS A 133 7.05 -2.81 19.30
N ILE A 134 8.20 -2.47 19.90
CA ILE A 134 8.76 -1.11 19.86
C ILE A 134 9.04 -0.67 18.42
N LEU A 135 9.64 -1.55 17.60
CA LEU A 135 9.91 -1.28 16.19
C LEU A 135 8.61 -1.16 15.36
N SER A 136 7.61 -1.99 15.65
CA SER A 136 6.31 -1.91 15.00
C SER A 136 5.64 -0.56 15.27
N ASP A 137 5.56 -0.16 16.52
CA ASP A 137 4.83 1.04 16.94
C ASP A 137 5.53 2.34 16.53
N ASN A 138 6.87 2.37 16.46
CA ASN A 138 7.64 3.60 16.20
C ASN A 138 8.31 3.67 14.82
N SER A 139 8.40 2.60 14.08
CA SER A 139 9.03 2.61 12.75
C SER A 139 8.08 2.17 11.66
N VAL A 140 7.47 0.99 11.81
CA VAL A 140 6.63 0.41 10.75
C VAL A 140 5.41 1.26 10.50
N LYS A 141 4.69 1.63 11.54
CA LYS A 141 3.47 2.43 11.46
C LYS A 141 3.74 3.78 10.77
N ASP A 142 4.77 4.51 11.23
CA ASP A 142 5.09 5.83 10.67
C ASP A 142 5.50 5.73 9.19
N MET A 143 6.29 4.71 8.82
CA MET A 143 6.71 4.49 7.44
C MET A 143 5.52 4.08 6.55
N ALA A 144 4.64 3.20 7.04
CA ALA A 144 3.44 2.80 6.33
C ALA A 144 2.50 3.99 6.09
N ASP A 145 2.32 4.86 7.09
CA ASP A 145 1.49 6.06 6.98
C ASP A 145 2.05 7.05 5.94
N GLN A 146 3.37 7.20 5.86
CA GLN A 146 4.01 8.05 4.85
C GLN A 146 3.89 7.48 3.43
N GLU A 147 4.11 6.17 3.25
CA GLU A 147 3.93 5.51 1.95
C GLU A 147 2.47 5.63 1.47
N ASP A 148 1.52 5.35 2.34
CA ASP A 148 0.10 5.41 2.06
C ASP A 148 -0.37 6.85 1.77
N THR A 149 0.16 7.84 2.49
CA THR A 149 -0.11 9.26 2.23
C THR A 149 0.42 9.67 0.86
N LYS A 150 1.64 9.28 0.52
CA LYS A 150 2.25 9.57 -0.78
C LYS A 150 1.45 8.91 -1.92
N PHE A 151 1.05 7.66 -1.75
CA PHE A 151 0.22 6.95 -2.71
C PHE A 151 -1.12 7.67 -2.92
N THR A 152 -1.85 7.96 -1.85
CA THR A 152 -3.16 8.62 -1.92
C THR A 152 -3.06 10.02 -2.49
N SER A 153 -2.02 10.80 -2.14
CA SER A 153 -1.80 12.13 -2.71
C SER A 153 -1.54 12.08 -4.21
N THR A 154 -0.78 11.08 -4.69
CA THR A 154 -0.54 10.86 -6.12
C THR A 154 -1.84 10.52 -6.86
N ILE A 155 -2.67 9.64 -6.30
CA ILE A 155 -3.98 9.30 -6.87
C ILE A 155 -4.90 10.51 -6.89
N ASN A 156 -4.97 11.28 -5.82
CA ASN A 156 -5.81 12.48 -5.73
C ASN A 156 -5.36 13.56 -6.73
N ALA A 157 -4.06 13.73 -6.95
CA ALA A 157 -3.55 14.63 -7.97
C ALA A 157 -4.02 14.22 -9.38
N ILE A 158 -4.02 12.93 -9.70
CA ILE A 158 -4.52 12.41 -10.97
C ILE A 158 -6.03 12.65 -11.12
N VAL A 159 -6.80 12.34 -10.08
CA VAL A 159 -8.26 12.56 -10.07
C VAL A 159 -8.60 14.05 -10.23
N ALA A 160 -7.82 14.95 -9.63
CA ALA A 160 -7.99 16.39 -9.76
C ALA A 160 -7.68 16.90 -11.18
N LEU A 161 -6.62 16.36 -11.82
CA LEU A 161 -6.23 16.72 -13.19
C LEU A 161 -7.24 16.26 -14.25
N ALA A 162 -7.95 15.17 -14.00
CA ALA A 162 -8.86 14.54 -14.96
C ALA A 162 -10.25 15.20 -15.04
N LEU A 163 -10.44 16.36 -14.43
CA LEU A 163 -11.66 17.18 -14.53
C LEU A 163 -12.95 16.36 -14.50
N SER A 164 -13.35 15.91 -13.32
CA SER A 164 -14.64 15.26 -13.03
C SER A 164 -14.91 13.85 -13.62
N THR A 165 -14.22 13.42 -14.68
CA THR A 165 -14.50 12.10 -15.29
C THR A 165 -14.06 10.92 -14.41
N GLN A 166 -13.11 11.13 -13.50
CA GLN A 166 -12.57 10.11 -12.60
C GLN A 166 -13.07 10.29 -11.15
N ARG A 167 -14.01 11.18 -10.95
CA ARG A 167 -14.63 11.44 -9.67
C ARG A 167 -16.14 11.34 -9.80
N THR A 168 -16.77 10.52 -8.99
CA THR A 168 -18.23 10.40 -8.88
C THR A 168 -18.64 10.88 -7.50
N GLN A 169 -19.50 11.88 -7.42
CA GLN A 169 -20.08 12.35 -6.17
C GLN A 169 -21.46 11.72 -6.00
N ALA A 170 -21.65 10.96 -4.95
CA ALA A 170 -22.92 10.36 -4.59
C ALA A 170 -23.68 11.25 -3.60
N ALA A 171 -25.00 11.33 -3.74
CA ALA A 171 -25.87 12.04 -2.80
C ALA A 171 -26.11 11.22 -1.52
N SER A 172 -25.97 9.89 -1.59
CA SER A 172 -26.13 8.99 -0.45
C SER A 172 -25.28 7.74 -0.66
N PHE A 173 -25.01 7.01 0.41
CA PHE A 173 -24.33 5.73 0.33
C PHE A 173 -25.30 4.67 -0.22
N ASN A 174 -25.05 4.17 -1.44
CA ASN A 174 -25.86 3.15 -2.07
C ASN A 174 -25.07 2.36 -3.11
N SER A 175 -25.58 1.18 -3.49
CA SER A 175 -24.96 0.31 -4.49
C SER A 175 -24.93 0.93 -5.90
N SER A 176 -25.85 1.85 -6.21
CA SER A 176 -25.91 2.52 -7.51
C SER A 176 -24.70 3.41 -7.74
N ALA A 177 -24.20 4.08 -6.70
CA ALA A 177 -23.01 4.93 -6.79
C ALA A 177 -21.76 4.11 -7.13
N PHE A 178 -21.59 2.92 -6.53
CA PHE A 178 -20.51 2.01 -6.88
C PHE A 178 -20.64 1.51 -8.33
N LYS A 179 -21.87 1.16 -8.76
CA LYS A 179 -22.13 0.75 -10.15
C LYS A 179 -21.73 1.83 -11.15
N ILE A 180 -22.04 3.09 -10.87
CA ILE A 180 -21.60 4.22 -11.71
C ILE A 180 -20.06 4.29 -11.76
N GLY A 181 -19.37 4.12 -10.63
CA GLY A 181 -17.92 4.08 -10.57
C GLY A 181 -17.33 2.92 -11.38
N PHE A 182 -17.89 1.72 -11.29
CA PHE A 182 -17.49 0.56 -12.09
C PHE A 182 -17.73 0.78 -13.58
N GLN A 183 -18.91 1.27 -13.95
CA GLN A 183 -19.24 1.61 -15.34
C GLN A 183 -18.29 2.64 -15.93
N ALA A 184 -17.88 3.64 -15.13
CA ALA A 184 -16.93 4.65 -15.55
C ALA A 184 -15.55 4.04 -15.94
N LEU A 185 -15.06 3.03 -15.21
CA LEU A 185 -13.85 2.30 -15.56
C LEU A 185 -14.05 1.43 -16.81
N VAL A 186 -15.13 0.67 -16.86
CA VAL A 186 -15.45 -0.22 -18.00
C VAL A 186 -15.63 0.59 -19.29
N ASN A 187 -16.32 1.73 -19.23
CA ASN A 187 -16.48 2.62 -20.40
C ASN A 187 -15.14 3.16 -20.92
N ARG A 188 -14.14 3.30 -20.04
CA ARG A 188 -12.75 3.65 -20.40
C ARG A 188 -11.93 2.43 -20.85
N LYS A 189 -12.57 1.26 -20.99
CA LYS A 189 -11.92 -0.02 -21.34
C LYS A 189 -10.83 -0.44 -20.35
N GLN A 190 -11.02 -0.11 -19.08
CA GLN A 190 -10.13 -0.50 -17.99
C GLN A 190 -10.76 -1.64 -17.19
N PRO A 191 -10.03 -2.74 -16.93
CA PRO A 191 -10.51 -3.80 -16.05
C PRO A 191 -10.58 -3.31 -14.60
N ILE A 192 -11.45 -3.91 -13.79
CA ILE A 192 -11.57 -3.61 -12.38
C ILE A 192 -10.68 -4.60 -11.60
N GLY A 193 -9.83 -4.09 -10.73
CA GLY A 193 -8.88 -4.88 -9.94
C GLY A 193 -9.19 -4.89 -8.46
N LYS A 194 -9.01 -3.77 -7.77
CA LYS A 194 -9.16 -3.66 -6.31
C LYS A 194 -9.95 -2.41 -5.92
N ILE A 195 -10.57 -2.45 -4.75
CA ILE A 195 -11.26 -1.29 -4.16
C ILE A 195 -10.55 -0.93 -2.87
N LEU A 196 -10.14 0.33 -2.70
CA LEU A 196 -9.62 0.86 -1.44
C LEU A 196 -10.73 1.68 -0.76
N MET A 197 -10.98 1.40 0.50
CA MET A 197 -11.90 2.17 1.32
C MET A 197 -11.57 2.07 2.82
N THR A 198 -12.16 2.94 3.63
CA THR A 198 -12.04 2.81 5.09
C THR A 198 -12.89 1.65 5.61
N LYS A 199 -12.45 1.03 6.72
CA LYS A 199 -13.20 -0.07 7.38
C LYS A 199 -14.63 0.36 7.75
N SER A 200 -14.83 1.61 8.17
CA SER A 200 -16.17 2.11 8.48
C SER A 200 -17.08 2.10 7.25
N LEU A 201 -16.56 2.52 6.08
CA LEU A 201 -17.30 2.51 4.83
C LEU A 201 -17.56 1.07 4.34
N TYR A 202 -16.60 0.17 4.58
CA TYR A 202 -16.75 -1.25 4.25
C TYR A 202 -17.88 -1.91 5.07
N TYR A 203 -17.96 -1.65 6.37
CA TYR A 203 -19.03 -2.19 7.21
C TYR A 203 -20.41 -1.68 6.78
N GLU A 204 -20.53 -0.40 6.42
CA GLU A 204 -21.78 0.11 5.84
C GLU A 204 -22.11 -0.53 4.49
N ALA A 205 -21.09 -0.92 3.70
CA ALA A 205 -21.31 -1.63 2.44
C ALA A 205 -21.87 -3.05 2.67
N LEU A 206 -21.54 -3.68 3.79
CA LEU A 206 -22.10 -4.98 4.17
C LEU A 206 -23.57 -4.88 4.60
N ASP A 207 -24.01 -3.74 5.12
CA ASP A 207 -25.40 -3.48 5.51
C ASP A 207 -26.32 -3.22 4.30
N LEU A 208 -25.75 -3.10 3.07
CA LEU A 208 -26.56 -2.97 1.87
C LEU A 208 -27.42 -4.23 1.68
N PRO A 209 -28.69 -4.07 1.25
CA PRO A 209 -29.60 -5.20 1.09
C PRO A 209 -28.98 -6.34 0.27
N ALA A 210 -29.23 -7.58 0.66
CA ALA A 210 -28.73 -8.77 -0.04
C ALA A 210 -29.08 -8.80 -1.53
N THR A 211 -30.20 -8.19 -1.92
CA THR A 211 -30.58 -7.96 -3.32
C THR A 211 -29.62 -7.03 -4.07
N SER A 212 -28.88 -6.21 -3.36
CA SER A 212 -27.91 -5.26 -3.94
C SER A 212 -26.48 -5.80 -3.95
N VAL A 213 -26.11 -6.66 -2.99
CA VAL A 213 -24.74 -7.17 -2.79
C VAL A 213 -24.59 -8.63 -3.23
N GLY A 214 -25.69 -9.37 -3.27
CA GLY A 214 -25.75 -10.81 -3.56
C GLY A 214 -25.77 -11.66 -2.30
N ASN A 215 -26.63 -12.68 -2.27
CA ASN A 215 -26.80 -13.59 -1.11
C ASN A 215 -25.51 -14.34 -0.73
N ASP A 216 -24.64 -14.60 -1.70
CA ASP A 216 -23.39 -15.36 -1.48
C ASP A 216 -22.38 -14.60 -0.61
N VAL A 217 -22.34 -13.27 -0.74
CA VAL A 217 -21.45 -12.43 0.07
C VAL A 217 -21.91 -12.38 1.53
N ALA A 218 -23.22 -12.21 1.75
CA ALA A 218 -23.80 -12.18 3.09
C ALA A 218 -23.61 -13.51 3.84
N SER A 219 -23.81 -14.66 3.17
CA SER A 219 -23.62 -15.99 3.77
C SER A 219 -22.15 -16.28 4.09
N ARG A 220 -21.22 -15.92 3.21
CA ARG A 220 -19.77 -16.09 3.47
C ARG A 220 -19.29 -15.28 4.66
N HIS A 221 -19.75 -14.04 4.81
CA HIS A 221 -19.39 -13.22 5.98
C HIS A 221 -19.97 -13.78 7.28
N TYR A 222 -21.13 -14.42 7.23
CA TYR A 222 -21.74 -15.07 8.38
C TYR A 222 -20.96 -16.33 8.80
N ASP A 223 -20.53 -17.13 7.82
CA ASP A 223 -19.87 -18.42 8.07
C ASP A 223 -18.37 -18.28 8.40
N LEU A 224 -17.67 -17.35 7.74
CA LEU A 224 -16.22 -17.20 7.83
C LEU A 224 -15.76 -16.02 8.69
N GLY A 225 -16.69 -15.16 9.11
CA GLY A 225 -16.38 -13.89 9.80
C GLY A 225 -16.04 -12.77 8.83
N ILE A 226 -16.25 -11.54 9.26
CA ILE A 226 -16.14 -10.31 8.45
C ILE A 226 -14.72 -10.10 7.89
N GLU A 227 -13.69 -10.66 8.51
CA GLU A 227 -12.29 -10.43 8.14
C GLU A 227 -11.70 -11.53 7.23
N ALA A 228 -12.42 -12.62 6.95
CA ALA A 228 -11.82 -13.75 6.26
C ALA A 228 -11.56 -13.51 4.75
N GLU A 229 -12.43 -12.78 4.07
CA GLU A 229 -12.24 -12.36 2.66
C GLU A 229 -12.96 -11.02 2.42
N GLU A 230 -12.22 -9.92 2.44
CA GLU A 230 -12.78 -8.62 2.10
C GLU A 230 -13.04 -8.51 0.59
N LYS A 231 -14.28 -8.82 0.17
CA LYS A 231 -14.72 -8.71 -1.23
C LYS A 231 -16.09 -8.05 -1.30
N LEU A 232 -16.27 -7.18 -2.28
CA LEU A 232 -17.57 -6.63 -2.68
C LEU A 232 -17.83 -6.97 -4.14
N TRP A 233 -18.98 -7.59 -4.45
CA TRP A 233 -19.33 -8.02 -5.82
C TRP A 233 -18.25 -8.87 -6.50
N GLY A 234 -17.52 -9.67 -5.74
CA GLY A 234 -16.41 -10.49 -6.23
C GLY A 234 -15.09 -9.74 -6.45
N ILE A 235 -15.05 -8.43 -6.19
CA ILE A 235 -13.85 -7.61 -6.32
C ILE A 235 -13.15 -7.54 -4.95
N PRO A 236 -11.83 -7.79 -4.86
CA PRO A 236 -11.08 -7.64 -3.63
C PRO A 236 -11.14 -6.21 -3.09
N VAL A 237 -11.38 -6.08 -1.80
CA VAL A 237 -11.40 -4.81 -1.08
C VAL A 237 -10.18 -4.72 -0.19
N VAL A 238 -9.46 -3.63 -0.29
CA VAL A 238 -8.40 -3.26 0.64
C VAL A 238 -9.01 -2.29 1.63
N SER A 239 -9.28 -2.77 2.84
CA SER A 239 -9.87 -1.94 3.88
C SER A 239 -8.82 -1.41 4.85
N THR A 240 -8.92 -0.16 5.23
CA THR A 240 -7.97 0.47 6.14
C THR A 240 -8.65 1.24 7.27
N ILE A 241 -7.99 1.28 8.44
CA ILE A 241 -8.40 2.14 9.56
C ILE A 241 -7.87 3.58 9.42
N LYS A 242 -6.99 3.84 8.42
CA LYS A 242 -6.31 5.12 8.20
C LYS A 242 -7.24 6.15 7.54
N ARG A 243 -8.28 6.53 8.27
CA ARG A 243 -9.32 7.43 7.78
C ARG A 243 -8.78 8.78 7.31
N SER A 244 -7.82 9.36 8.04
CA SER A 244 -7.22 10.66 7.70
C SER A 244 -6.44 10.67 6.38
N ILE A 245 -6.08 9.49 5.85
CA ILE A 245 -5.34 9.36 4.60
C ILE A 245 -6.29 9.11 3.43
N VAL A 246 -7.33 8.29 3.64
CA VAL A 246 -8.24 7.85 2.57
C VAL A 246 -9.41 8.81 2.38
N ASP A 247 -10.00 9.28 3.50
CA ASP A 247 -11.14 10.18 3.44
C ASP A 247 -10.65 11.63 3.32
N ASP A 248 -11.39 12.45 2.59
CA ASP A 248 -11.10 13.87 2.51
C ASP A 248 -11.60 14.58 3.77
N THR A 249 -10.65 14.95 4.64
CA THR A 249 -10.95 15.62 5.91
C THR A 249 -10.75 17.13 5.84
N VAL A 250 -10.22 17.66 4.72
CA VAL A 250 -9.89 19.08 4.55
C VAL A 250 -10.90 19.71 3.57
N GLY A 251 -11.87 20.42 4.11
CA GLY A 251 -12.80 21.26 3.34
C GLY A 251 -14.07 20.57 2.82
N GLU A 252 -13.99 19.34 2.34
CA GLU A 252 -15.15 18.52 1.99
C GLU A 252 -15.18 17.30 2.92
N THR A 253 -16.06 17.29 3.90
CA THR A 253 -16.30 16.15 4.80
C THR A 253 -16.94 15.00 4.03
N ARG A 254 -16.17 14.29 3.22
CA ARG A 254 -16.64 13.16 2.40
C ARG A 254 -15.81 11.92 2.65
N ARG A 255 -16.49 10.78 2.63
CA ARG A 255 -15.87 9.46 2.67
C ARG A 255 -15.59 9.04 1.24
N SER A 256 -14.43 8.47 0.99
CA SER A 256 -13.99 8.14 -0.36
C SER A 256 -13.75 6.65 -0.52
N ALA A 257 -14.24 6.09 -1.63
CA ALA A 257 -13.84 4.78 -2.12
C ALA A 257 -13.07 4.95 -3.43
N TYR A 258 -11.93 4.30 -3.54
CA TYR A 258 -11.12 4.31 -4.75
C TYR A 258 -11.21 2.95 -5.43
N ILE A 259 -11.49 2.95 -6.72
CA ILE A 259 -11.57 1.76 -7.55
C ILE A 259 -10.38 1.78 -8.49
N PHE A 260 -9.56 0.76 -8.44
CA PHE A 260 -8.34 0.64 -9.23
C PHE A 260 -8.45 -0.50 -10.24
N SER A 261 -7.78 -0.30 -11.37
CA SER A 261 -7.47 -1.40 -12.27
C SER A 261 -6.39 -2.31 -11.67
N PRO A 262 -6.21 -3.54 -12.16
CA PRO A 262 -5.07 -4.38 -11.77
C PRO A 262 -3.73 -3.66 -11.94
N GLN A 263 -2.74 -4.06 -11.18
CA GLN A 263 -1.41 -3.43 -11.14
C GLN A 263 -0.81 -3.17 -12.53
N ASN A 264 -0.91 -4.14 -13.46
CA ASN A 264 -0.38 -4.04 -14.82
C ASN A 264 -0.99 -2.87 -15.64
N TYR A 265 -2.17 -2.39 -15.24
CA TYR A 265 -2.87 -1.27 -15.89
C TYR A 265 -2.80 0.02 -15.08
N LEU A 266 -2.40 -0.04 -13.82
CA LEU A 266 -2.42 1.10 -12.91
C LEU A 266 -1.09 1.87 -12.95
N GLY A 267 -0.02 1.21 -12.55
CA GLY A 267 1.27 1.87 -12.39
C GLY A 267 2.31 0.98 -11.74
N VAL A 268 3.35 1.62 -11.23
CA VAL A 268 4.52 0.94 -10.67
C VAL A 268 4.86 1.52 -9.30
N PHE A 269 5.32 0.66 -8.42
CA PHE A 269 5.88 1.02 -7.14
C PHE A 269 7.31 0.46 -7.08
N PHE A 270 8.29 1.35 -7.23
CA PHE A 270 9.69 0.99 -7.18
C PHE A 270 10.31 1.29 -5.82
N LEU A 271 11.29 0.49 -5.45
CA LEU A 271 12.13 0.71 -4.27
C LEU A 271 13.58 0.76 -4.73
N LEU A 272 14.29 1.87 -4.46
CA LEU A 272 15.75 1.90 -4.52
C LEU A 272 16.34 1.15 -3.34
N GLN A 273 15.73 1.34 -2.18
CA GLN A 273 16.07 0.62 -0.96
C GLN A 273 14.79 0.32 -0.20
N ASP A 274 14.58 -0.95 0.11
CA ASP A 274 13.49 -1.35 1.01
C ASP A 274 13.85 -1.00 2.45
N ALA A 275 12.81 -0.91 3.30
CA ALA A 275 12.96 -0.54 4.69
C ALA A 275 14.12 -1.28 5.37
N THR A 276 15.05 -0.52 5.92
CA THR A 276 16.26 -1.01 6.57
C THR A 276 16.39 -0.35 7.93
N LEU A 277 16.58 -1.17 8.97
CA LEU A 277 16.83 -0.72 10.34
C LEU A 277 18.32 -0.40 10.53
N TYR A 278 18.57 0.69 11.20
CA TYR A 278 19.90 1.11 11.67
C TYR A 278 19.91 1.24 13.18
N ILE A 279 20.99 0.80 13.79
CA ILE A 279 21.20 0.82 15.22
C ILE A 279 22.54 1.51 15.50
N GLU A 280 22.50 2.59 16.24
CA GLU A 280 23.69 3.26 16.76
C GLU A 280 23.81 3.05 18.26
N GLN A 281 24.95 2.60 18.73
CA GLN A 281 25.25 2.48 20.15
C GLN A 281 26.23 3.55 20.58
N ARG A 282 25.85 4.33 21.58
CA ARG A 282 26.73 5.25 22.29
C ARG A 282 26.71 4.93 23.79
N ALA A 283 27.76 4.31 24.27
CA ALA A 283 27.85 3.80 25.64
C ALA A 283 26.69 2.88 26.00
N ASP A 284 25.77 3.35 26.84
CA ASP A 284 24.58 2.62 27.31
C ASP A 284 23.28 3.02 26.57
N ILE A 285 23.38 3.94 25.60
CA ILE A 285 22.25 4.42 24.82
C ILE A 285 22.23 3.72 23.46
N LEU A 286 21.07 3.18 23.09
CA LEU A 286 20.78 2.60 21.78
C LEU A 286 19.82 3.52 21.03
N THR A 287 20.20 3.94 19.83
CA THR A 287 19.36 4.75 18.94
C THR A 287 18.95 3.91 17.74
N PHE A 288 17.67 3.92 17.42
CA PHE A 288 17.06 3.16 16.34
C PHE A 288 16.42 4.09 15.33
N TRP A 289 16.58 3.81 14.06
CA TRP A 289 15.81 4.45 12.99
C TRP A 289 15.77 3.54 11.77
N SER A 290 14.75 3.72 10.97
CA SER A 290 14.57 2.97 9.72
C SER A 290 14.37 3.91 8.57
N TYR A 291 14.87 3.58 7.39
CA TYR A 291 14.53 4.32 6.20
C TYR A 291 14.30 3.41 5.00
N ALA A 292 13.53 3.94 4.04
CA ALA A 292 13.28 3.35 2.73
C ALA A 292 13.35 4.44 1.66
N ALA A 293 13.56 4.05 0.42
CA ALA A 293 13.57 4.98 -0.71
C ALA A 293 12.50 4.54 -1.75
N PRO A 294 11.21 4.82 -1.50
CA PRO A 294 10.12 4.48 -2.39
C PRO A 294 9.96 5.50 -3.53
N GLY A 295 9.57 5.00 -4.71
CA GLY A 295 9.10 5.78 -5.85
C GLY A 295 7.78 5.22 -6.36
N ILE A 296 6.73 6.03 -6.37
CA ILE A 296 5.40 5.64 -6.86
C ILE A 296 5.11 6.39 -8.13
N GLY A 297 4.78 5.67 -9.19
CA GLY A 297 4.44 6.22 -10.49
C GLY A 297 3.16 5.61 -11.05
N ILE A 298 2.17 6.44 -11.33
CA ILE A 298 0.92 6.02 -11.96
C ILE A 298 1.01 6.34 -13.46
N GLY A 299 1.22 5.30 -14.26
CA GLY A 299 1.42 5.45 -15.71
C GLY A 299 0.12 5.58 -16.51
N ASN A 300 -0.99 5.12 -15.95
CA ASN A 300 -2.29 5.17 -16.60
C ASN A 300 -3.30 5.95 -15.76
N THR A 301 -3.50 7.19 -16.10
CA THR A 301 -4.44 8.06 -15.41
C THR A 301 -5.90 7.60 -15.52
N LEU A 302 -6.25 6.80 -16.55
CA LEU A 302 -7.62 6.31 -16.76
C LEU A 302 -7.98 5.09 -15.88
N SER A 303 -7.00 4.50 -15.22
CA SER A 303 -7.14 3.26 -14.42
C SER A 303 -7.67 3.46 -13.00
N THR A 304 -8.02 4.68 -12.64
CA THR A 304 -8.46 5.04 -11.29
C THR A 304 -9.81 5.74 -11.35
N GLN A 305 -10.70 5.39 -10.42
CA GLN A 305 -11.98 6.06 -10.20
C GLN A 305 -12.17 6.30 -8.70
N ARG A 306 -12.51 7.53 -8.32
CA ARG A 306 -12.88 7.90 -6.96
C ARG A 306 -14.39 8.08 -6.86
N VAL A 307 -15.00 7.51 -5.83
CA VAL A 307 -16.42 7.68 -5.51
C VAL A 307 -16.50 8.31 -4.12
N ASP A 308 -17.08 9.49 -4.04
CA ASP A 308 -17.24 10.25 -2.80
C ASP A 308 -18.67 10.13 -2.27
N PHE A 309 -18.77 9.81 -1.00
CA PHE A 309 -20.03 9.69 -0.26
C PHE A 309 -20.13 10.78 0.82
N PRO A 310 -21.32 11.32 1.11
CA PRO A 310 -21.50 12.21 2.25
C PRO A 310 -21.21 11.46 3.56
N TRP A 311 -20.89 12.20 4.60
CA TRP A 311 -20.90 11.64 5.96
C TRP A 311 -22.34 11.27 6.32
N ALA A 312 -22.51 10.12 6.98
CA ALA A 312 -23.81 9.68 7.50
C ALA A 312 -24.27 10.57 8.66
#